data_2dcd5b3057e63d5f593faff6fd2d2f10
#
_entry.id   2dcd5b3057e63d5f593faff6fd2d2f10
#
_cell.length_a   1.000
_cell.length_b   1.000
_cell.length_c   1.000
_cell.angle_alpha   90.00
_cell.angle_beta   90.00
_cell.angle_gamma   90.00
#
_symmetry.space_group_name_H-M   'P 1'
#
loop_
_entity.id
_entity.type
_entity.pdbx_description
1 polymer ?
#
loop_
_entity_poly.entity_id
_entity_poly.type
_entity_poly.pdbx_seq_one_letter_code
_entity_poly.pdbx_strand_id
1 'polypeptide(L)'
;MDKVTGYVTGVNGNLVAATFFGSVRKNEVGYVLVGDDRLKGEVIRVNGDTASMQIYEMTNGIQVGDKVELSGELMSVELGPGLLTQVFDGLQNPLPELAQQCGFFLQRGVYLDPIPNKDWEFTPLVKPGDHVTAGDAVGSVPEGLFTHLIMVPFGLKDQGWRVKSVREKGVYNVRDTVAVLENESGEEKELTMVFSWPVKQPIRCYEERLRPDETLVTKLRSIDTFLPVAKGGTFCVPGPFGAGKTVLQHMEAKNADVDVVIVAACGERAGEVVEVLKEFPELVDPRTGRSLICLLYTSDSADDLIGV
;
A
#
# COMPACT_ATOMS: atom_id res chain seq x y z
N MET A 1 -12.52 -18.80 12.28
CA MET A 1 -11.34 -19.51 12.83
C MET A 1 -11.01 -18.86 14.16
N ASP A 2 -10.74 -19.67 15.19
CA ASP A 2 -10.31 -19.15 16.46
C ASP A 2 -8.95 -18.45 16.29
N LYS A 3 -8.83 -17.22 16.80
CA LYS A 3 -7.58 -16.47 16.73
C LYS A 3 -6.50 -17.20 17.53
N VAL A 4 -5.36 -17.45 16.89
CA VAL A 4 -4.20 -18.02 17.58
C VAL A 4 -3.67 -16.97 18.55
N THR A 5 -3.50 -17.39 19.80
CA THR A 5 -2.99 -16.51 20.87
C THR A 5 -1.67 -17.04 21.40
N GLY A 6 -0.86 -16.14 21.93
CA GLY A 6 0.42 -16.43 22.53
C GLY A 6 0.79 -15.40 23.60
N TYR A 7 2.00 -15.54 24.13
CA TYR A 7 2.53 -14.65 25.14
C TYR A 7 3.97 -14.26 24.83
N VAL A 8 4.29 -13.01 25.07
CA VAL A 8 5.64 -12.46 24.92
C VAL A 8 6.60 -13.18 25.84
N THR A 9 7.71 -13.64 25.28
CA THR A 9 8.82 -14.30 26.00
C THR A 9 10.09 -13.47 26.05
N GLY A 10 10.20 -12.44 25.18
CA GLY A 10 11.34 -11.55 25.16
C GLY A 10 11.12 -10.36 24.24
N VAL A 11 11.77 -9.25 24.56
CA VAL A 11 11.72 -7.99 23.78
C VAL A 11 13.13 -7.51 23.54
N ASN A 12 13.46 -7.19 22.29
CA ASN A 12 14.75 -6.64 21.90
C ASN A 12 14.54 -5.56 20.81
N GLY A 13 14.51 -4.30 21.22
CA GLY A 13 14.16 -3.21 20.33
C GLY A 13 12.73 -3.40 19.79
N ASN A 14 12.58 -3.39 18.47
CA ASN A 14 11.31 -3.64 17.79
C ASN A 14 11.01 -5.14 17.55
N LEU A 15 11.90 -6.03 17.95
CA LEU A 15 11.71 -7.48 17.87
C LEU A 15 11.11 -8.03 19.15
N VAL A 16 9.98 -8.69 19.03
CA VAL A 16 9.29 -9.36 20.11
C VAL A 16 9.27 -10.86 19.84
N ALA A 17 9.80 -11.65 20.77
CA ALA A 17 9.67 -13.10 20.76
C ALA A 17 8.42 -13.48 21.55
N ALA A 18 7.63 -14.40 21.01
CA ALA A 18 6.43 -14.92 21.67
C ALA A 18 6.26 -16.42 21.43
N THR A 19 5.66 -17.11 22.40
CA THR A 19 5.25 -18.51 22.28
C THR A 19 3.76 -18.57 22.02
N PHE A 20 3.35 -19.40 21.08
CA PHE A 20 1.97 -19.48 20.60
C PHE A 20 1.35 -20.86 20.85
N PHE A 21 0.04 -20.88 21.04
CA PHE A 21 -0.77 -22.08 21.19
C PHE A 21 -1.56 -22.35 19.90
N GLY A 22 -0.85 -22.70 18.82
CA GLY A 22 -1.46 -22.98 17.54
C GLY A 22 -0.48 -22.81 16.39
N SER A 23 -0.99 -22.94 15.17
CA SER A 23 -0.18 -22.81 13.95
C SER A 23 0.13 -21.35 13.66
N VAL A 24 1.40 -21.02 13.56
CA VAL A 24 1.90 -19.68 13.22
C VAL A 24 2.53 -19.70 11.83
N ARG A 25 2.25 -18.69 11.03
CA ARG A 25 2.81 -18.56 9.69
C ARG A 25 3.76 -17.38 9.59
N LYS A 26 4.82 -17.53 8.82
CA LYS A 26 5.69 -16.42 8.47
C LYS A 26 4.91 -15.36 7.66
N ASN A 27 5.18 -14.09 7.93
CA ASN A 27 4.53 -12.90 7.36
C ASN A 27 3.07 -12.73 7.81
N GLU A 28 2.62 -13.45 8.82
CA GLU A 28 1.32 -13.25 9.43
C GLU A 28 1.32 -12.01 10.32
N VAL A 29 0.25 -11.23 10.24
CA VAL A 29 0.06 -10.07 11.12
C VAL A 29 -0.37 -10.52 12.50
N GLY A 30 0.21 -9.91 13.52
CA GLY A 30 -0.21 -10.10 14.90
C GLY A 30 -0.20 -8.78 15.67
N TYR A 31 -0.81 -8.81 16.82
CA TYR A 31 -0.93 -7.66 17.72
C TYR A 31 -0.44 -8.02 19.10
N VAL A 32 0.50 -7.23 19.63
CA VAL A 32 0.87 -7.29 21.04
C VAL A 32 -0.05 -6.37 21.81
N LEU A 33 -0.68 -6.90 22.86
CA LEU A 33 -1.62 -6.16 23.69
C LEU A 33 -0.88 -5.59 24.91
N VAL A 34 -0.83 -4.25 25.00
CA VAL A 34 -0.14 -3.53 26.08
C VAL A 34 -1.13 -2.56 26.73
N GLY A 35 -1.75 -2.95 27.84
CA GLY A 35 -2.86 -2.20 28.40
C GLY A 35 -4.03 -2.13 27.39
N ASP A 36 -4.42 -0.92 27.02
CA ASP A 36 -5.48 -0.68 26.03
C ASP A 36 -4.95 -0.61 24.58
N ASP A 37 -3.63 -0.57 24.40
CA ASP A 37 -3.00 -0.46 23.07
C ASP A 37 -2.88 -1.84 22.39
N ARG A 38 -3.06 -1.83 21.07
CA ARG A 38 -2.84 -3.00 20.20
C ARG A 38 -1.74 -2.67 19.22
N LEU A 39 -0.52 -3.14 19.47
CA LEU A 39 0.65 -2.84 18.66
C LEU A 39 0.78 -3.84 17.52
N LYS A 40 0.67 -3.34 16.29
CA LYS A 40 0.72 -4.16 15.07
C LYS A 40 2.15 -4.59 14.76
N GLY A 41 2.29 -5.84 14.39
CA GLY A 41 3.56 -6.39 13.93
C GLY A 41 3.37 -7.56 12.99
N GLU A 42 4.47 -8.06 12.47
CA GLU A 42 4.51 -9.18 11.54
C GLU A 42 5.45 -10.26 12.01
N VAL A 43 5.05 -11.51 11.85
CA VAL A 43 5.88 -12.68 12.12
C VAL A 43 7.00 -12.78 11.08
N ILE A 44 8.25 -12.53 11.48
CA ILE A 44 9.41 -12.61 10.59
C ILE A 44 10.10 -13.97 10.63
N ARG A 45 10.00 -14.67 11.75
CA ARG A 45 10.63 -15.99 11.94
C ARG A 45 9.77 -16.88 12.82
N VAL A 46 9.66 -18.14 12.44
CA VAL A 46 8.99 -19.17 13.23
C VAL A 46 10.00 -20.26 13.58
N ASN A 47 9.99 -20.72 14.82
CA ASN A 47 10.85 -21.77 15.33
C ASN A 47 10.07 -22.64 16.33
N GLY A 48 9.48 -23.73 15.83
CA GLY A 48 8.57 -24.57 16.63
C GLY A 48 7.30 -23.80 17.00
N ASP A 49 7.01 -23.72 18.28
CA ASP A 49 5.90 -22.99 18.90
C ASP A 49 6.25 -21.53 19.23
N THR A 50 7.49 -21.12 18.97
CA THR A 50 7.98 -19.75 19.21
C THR A 50 8.12 -19.00 17.89
N ALA A 51 7.72 -17.75 17.89
CA ALA A 51 7.95 -16.88 16.75
C ALA A 51 8.58 -15.54 17.17
N SER A 52 9.37 -14.96 16.26
CA SER A 52 9.83 -13.57 16.37
C SER A 52 8.97 -12.68 15.49
N MET A 53 8.47 -11.63 16.08
CA MET A 53 7.64 -10.63 15.41
C MET A 53 8.40 -9.30 15.39
N GLN A 54 8.32 -8.61 14.26
CA GLN A 54 8.73 -7.21 14.15
C GLN A 54 7.52 -6.33 14.40
N ILE A 55 7.60 -5.50 15.45
CA ILE A 55 6.56 -4.52 15.75
C ILE A 55 6.89 -3.23 15.02
N TYR A 56 5.89 -2.63 14.39
CA TYR A 56 6.03 -1.43 13.56
C TYR A 56 5.92 -0.12 14.34
N GLU A 57 5.61 -0.22 15.62
CA GLU A 57 5.42 0.91 16.52
C GLU A 57 6.39 0.82 17.70
N MET A 58 6.43 1.88 18.51
CA MET A 58 7.28 1.90 19.71
C MET A 58 6.89 0.77 20.67
N THR A 59 7.87 -0.05 21.04
CA THR A 59 7.70 -1.21 21.91
C THR A 59 7.80 -0.89 23.40
N ASN A 60 7.90 0.38 23.77
CA ASN A 60 8.00 0.81 25.16
C ASN A 60 6.80 0.31 25.98
N GLY A 61 7.07 -0.35 27.10
CA GLY A 61 6.05 -0.88 27.99
C GLY A 61 5.62 -2.31 27.68
N ILE A 62 6.08 -2.94 26.59
CA ILE A 62 5.87 -4.37 26.35
C ILE A 62 6.65 -5.16 27.41
N GLN A 63 5.98 -6.12 28.02
CA GLN A 63 6.54 -6.98 29.07
C GLN A 63 6.48 -8.45 28.67
N VAL A 64 7.36 -9.25 29.24
CA VAL A 64 7.26 -10.71 29.17
C VAL A 64 5.96 -11.14 29.84
N GLY A 65 5.16 -11.95 29.15
CA GLY A 65 3.83 -12.35 29.59
C GLY A 65 2.68 -11.58 28.97
N ASP A 66 2.95 -10.47 28.26
CA ASP A 66 1.91 -9.78 27.52
C ASP A 66 1.30 -10.67 26.44
N LYS A 67 -0.01 -10.53 26.21
CA LYS A 67 -0.75 -11.33 25.26
C LYS A 67 -0.45 -10.89 23.83
N VAL A 68 -0.30 -11.88 22.95
CA VAL A 68 -0.18 -11.69 21.50
C VAL A 68 -1.35 -12.37 20.79
N GLU A 69 -1.95 -11.71 19.85
CA GLU A 69 -3.04 -12.24 19.03
C GLU A 69 -2.63 -12.20 17.54
N LEU A 70 -2.67 -13.36 16.88
CA LEU A 70 -2.47 -13.43 15.44
C LEU A 70 -3.78 -13.21 14.69
N SER A 71 -3.71 -12.51 13.56
CA SER A 71 -4.90 -12.18 12.75
C SER A 71 -5.37 -13.33 11.86
N GLY A 72 -4.48 -14.27 11.52
CA GLY A 72 -4.71 -15.26 10.48
C GLY A 72 -4.45 -14.74 9.06
N GLU A 73 -4.07 -13.47 8.91
CA GLU A 73 -3.91 -12.79 7.63
C GLU A 73 -2.48 -12.30 7.43
N LEU A 74 -2.08 -12.14 6.18
CA LEU A 74 -0.81 -11.52 5.80
C LEU A 74 -0.94 -9.99 5.86
N MET A 75 0.21 -9.31 6.03
CA MET A 75 0.27 -7.85 5.89
C MET A 75 -0.24 -7.44 4.52
N SER A 76 -1.31 -6.70 4.50
CA SER A 76 -2.02 -6.31 3.29
C SER A 76 -2.30 -4.82 3.28
N VAL A 77 -2.45 -4.27 2.07
CA VAL A 77 -2.92 -2.91 1.82
C VAL A 77 -4.29 -2.96 1.15
N GLU A 78 -5.10 -1.95 1.36
CA GLU A 78 -6.32 -1.75 0.61
C GLU A 78 -6.04 -0.98 -0.67
N LEU A 79 -6.59 -1.46 -1.77
CA LEU A 79 -6.47 -0.86 -3.10
C LEU A 79 -7.86 -0.48 -3.61
N GLY A 80 -7.99 0.76 -4.06
CA GLY A 80 -9.27 1.29 -4.54
C GLY A 80 -9.19 2.78 -4.85
N PRO A 81 -10.26 3.38 -5.36
CA PRO A 81 -10.30 4.81 -5.66
C PRO A 81 -10.25 5.65 -4.38
N GLY A 82 -9.55 6.76 -4.45
CA GLY A 82 -9.36 7.69 -3.33
C GLY A 82 -7.97 7.64 -2.69
N LEU A 83 -7.09 6.74 -3.16
CA LEU A 83 -5.70 6.70 -2.71
C LEU A 83 -4.83 7.77 -3.34
N LEU A 84 -5.13 8.18 -4.58
CA LEU A 84 -4.34 9.18 -5.30
C LEU A 84 -4.43 10.54 -4.61
N THR A 85 -3.36 11.32 -4.66
CA THR A 85 -3.22 12.63 -4.01
C THR A 85 -3.21 12.61 -2.48
N GLN A 86 -3.13 11.44 -1.86
CA GLN A 86 -3.08 11.27 -0.42
C GLN A 86 -1.65 11.07 0.10
N VAL A 87 -1.50 11.20 1.40
CA VAL A 87 -0.26 10.97 2.12
C VAL A 87 -0.51 9.93 3.22
N PHE A 88 0.28 8.87 3.21
CA PHE A 88 0.13 7.74 4.13
C PHE A 88 1.40 7.50 4.94
N ASP A 89 1.24 6.91 6.12
CA ASP A 89 2.34 6.26 6.83
C ASP A 89 2.65 4.86 6.26
N GLY A 90 3.66 4.18 6.81
CA GLY A 90 4.05 2.84 6.37
C GLY A 90 3.02 1.74 6.65
N LEU A 91 1.99 2.01 7.44
CA LEU A 91 0.87 1.11 7.74
C LEU A 91 -0.41 1.46 6.97
N GLN A 92 -0.28 2.38 6.00
CA GLN A 92 -1.37 2.90 5.19
C GLN A 92 -2.40 3.74 5.99
N ASN A 93 -2.01 4.35 7.12
CA ASN A 93 -2.86 5.34 7.75
C ASN A 93 -2.77 6.67 7.00
N PRO A 94 -3.89 7.32 6.66
CA PRO A 94 -3.87 8.65 6.05
C PRO A 94 -3.39 9.68 7.08
N LEU A 95 -2.25 10.33 6.80
CA LEU A 95 -1.58 11.23 7.74
C LEU A 95 -2.40 12.47 8.12
N PRO A 96 -3.15 13.12 7.20
CA PRO A 96 -3.99 14.26 7.57
C PRO A 96 -5.05 13.92 8.60
N GLU A 97 -5.75 12.79 8.42
CA GLU A 97 -6.77 12.30 9.34
C GLU A 97 -6.17 11.83 10.65
N LEU A 98 -5.02 11.16 10.58
CA LEU A 98 -4.27 10.73 11.78
C LEU A 98 -3.84 11.95 12.61
N ALA A 99 -3.37 13.03 11.99
CA ALA A 99 -3.01 14.25 12.67
C ALA A 99 -4.21 14.97 13.30
N GLN A 100 -5.40 14.90 12.67
CA GLN A 100 -6.62 15.44 13.27
C GLN A 100 -7.07 14.66 14.50
N GLN A 101 -6.89 13.34 14.50
CA GLN A 101 -7.29 12.48 15.61
C GLN A 101 -6.29 12.52 16.78
N CYS A 102 -5.00 12.43 16.48
CA CYS A 102 -3.94 12.32 17.50
C CYS A 102 -3.32 13.67 17.90
N GLY A 103 -3.54 14.72 17.11
CA GLY A 103 -2.88 16.01 17.29
C GLY A 103 -1.41 15.98 16.85
N PHE A 104 -0.56 16.72 17.56
CA PHE A 104 0.86 16.89 17.21
C PHE A 104 1.73 15.64 17.42
N PHE A 105 1.30 14.73 18.29
CA PHE A 105 2.05 13.52 18.63
C PHE A 105 1.25 12.31 18.20
N LEU A 106 1.82 11.50 17.31
CA LEU A 106 1.25 10.23 16.90
C LEU A 106 1.09 9.31 18.11
N GLN A 107 -0.11 8.77 18.25
CA GLN A 107 -0.43 7.77 19.27
C GLN A 107 -0.28 6.39 18.66
N ARG A 108 0.36 5.48 19.39
CA ARG A 108 0.48 4.08 18.99
C ARG A 108 -0.86 3.35 19.10
N GLY A 109 -1.02 2.28 18.35
CA GLY A 109 -2.24 1.48 18.36
C GLY A 109 -3.42 2.11 17.63
N VAL A 110 -3.21 3.20 16.90
CA VAL A 110 -4.24 3.88 16.10
C VAL A 110 -4.12 3.45 14.65
N TYR A 111 -5.18 2.86 14.10
CA TYR A 111 -5.26 2.43 12.71
C TYR A 111 -6.52 3.02 12.09
N LEU A 112 -6.34 3.70 10.97
CA LEU A 112 -7.42 4.35 10.23
C LEU A 112 -7.71 3.60 8.94
N ASP A 113 -8.93 3.76 8.43
CA ASP A 113 -9.30 3.25 7.12
C ASP A 113 -8.54 4.06 6.03
N PRO A 114 -7.72 3.43 5.19
CA PRO A 114 -6.97 4.14 4.17
C PRO A 114 -7.83 4.62 3.00
N ILE A 115 -8.99 4.00 2.79
CA ILE A 115 -9.89 4.36 1.71
C ILE A 115 -10.99 5.28 2.24
N PRO A 116 -11.09 6.52 1.74
CA PRO A 116 -12.13 7.44 2.19
C PRO A 116 -13.51 6.88 1.87
N ASN A 117 -14.42 6.94 2.87
CA ASN A 117 -15.80 6.54 2.68
C ASN A 117 -16.53 7.60 1.82
N LYS A 118 -16.46 7.40 0.50
CA LYS A 118 -16.94 8.36 -0.51
C LYS A 118 -17.74 7.63 -1.58
N ASP A 119 -18.69 8.36 -2.15
CA ASP A 119 -19.47 7.89 -3.30
C ASP A 119 -18.76 8.25 -4.60
N TRP A 120 -18.81 7.31 -5.56
CA TRP A 120 -18.18 7.42 -6.87
C TRP A 120 -19.17 7.15 -8.01
N GLU A 121 -19.01 7.85 -9.12
CA GLU A 121 -19.78 7.60 -10.35
C GLU A 121 -19.22 6.37 -11.06
N PHE A 122 -19.82 5.21 -10.79
CA PHE A 122 -19.41 3.94 -11.39
C PHE A 122 -19.98 3.80 -12.82
N THR A 123 -19.13 3.38 -13.74
CA THR A 123 -19.51 3.02 -15.11
C THR A 123 -19.08 1.58 -15.37
N PRO A 124 -20.01 0.64 -15.65
CA PRO A 124 -19.67 -0.74 -15.95
C PRO A 124 -18.93 -0.88 -17.28
N LEU A 125 -17.93 -1.77 -17.34
CA LEU A 125 -17.16 -2.11 -18.53
C LEU A 125 -17.46 -3.53 -19.03
N VAL A 126 -18.16 -4.33 -18.23
CA VAL A 126 -18.53 -5.72 -18.54
C VAL A 126 -20.05 -5.90 -18.51
N LYS A 127 -20.53 -7.03 -19.04
CA LYS A 127 -21.95 -7.42 -19.06
C LYS A 127 -22.13 -8.76 -18.36
N PRO A 128 -23.34 -9.06 -17.85
CA PRO A 128 -23.68 -10.40 -17.38
C PRO A 128 -23.37 -11.47 -18.44
N GLY A 129 -22.67 -12.53 -18.05
CA GLY A 129 -22.20 -13.60 -18.90
C GLY A 129 -20.78 -13.47 -19.41
N ASP A 130 -20.16 -12.29 -19.35
CA ASP A 130 -18.75 -12.09 -19.74
C ASP A 130 -17.83 -12.92 -18.86
N HIS A 131 -16.80 -13.50 -19.46
CA HIS A 131 -15.74 -14.20 -18.76
C HIS A 131 -14.71 -13.19 -18.22
N VAL A 132 -14.25 -13.36 -16.99
CA VAL A 132 -13.28 -12.47 -16.35
C VAL A 132 -12.24 -13.26 -15.59
N THR A 133 -11.03 -12.72 -15.54
CA THR A 133 -9.88 -13.23 -14.81
C THR A 133 -9.34 -12.20 -13.84
N ALA A 134 -8.39 -12.59 -12.99
CA ALA A 134 -7.73 -11.68 -12.05
C ALA A 134 -7.09 -10.49 -12.80
N GLY A 135 -7.38 -9.27 -12.36
CA GLY A 135 -6.88 -8.03 -12.96
C GLY A 135 -7.73 -7.45 -14.08
N ASP A 136 -8.76 -8.16 -14.56
CA ASP A 136 -9.68 -7.61 -15.56
C ASP A 136 -10.52 -6.48 -14.98
N ALA A 137 -10.76 -5.45 -15.79
CA ALA A 137 -11.57 -4.31 -15.39
C ALA A 137 -13.08 -4.63 -15.51
N VAL A 138 -13.80 -4.57 -14.40
CA VAL A 138 -15.27 -4.75 -14.37
C VAL A 138 -16.03 -3.43 -14.49
N GLY A 139 -15.37 -2.32 -14.18
CA GLY A 139 -15.95 -1.00 -14.27
C GLY A 139 -14.90 0.07 -14.13
N SER A 140 -15.33 1.32 -14.10
CA SER A 140 -14.45 2.48 -13.92
C SER A 140 -15.15 3.59 -13.17
N VAL A 141 -14.34 4.41 -12.48
CA VAL A 141 -14.76 5.63 -11.81
C VAL A 141 -13.82 6.79 -12.16
N PRO A 142 -14.30 8.04 -12.24
CA PRO A 142 -13.44 9.20 -12.43
C PRO A 142 -12.71 9.54 -11.14
N GLU A 143 -11.38 9.55 -11.15
CA GLU A 143 -10.55 9.95 -10.01
C GLU A 143 -9.60 11.08 -10.44
N GLY A 144 -10.01 12.32 -10.20
CA GLY A 144 -9.28 13.49 -10.66
C GLY A 144 -9.12 13.54 -12.18
N LEU A 145 -7.90 13.38 -12.67
CA LEU A 145 -7.56 13.37 -14.10
C LEU A 145 -7.61 11.97 -14.72
N PHE A 146 -7.76 10.93 -13.90
CA PHE A 146 -7.70 9.55 -14.34
C PHE A 146 -9.07 8.89 -14.38
N THR A 147 -9.16 7.89 -15.22
CA THR A 147 -10.20 6.88 -15.15
C THR A 147 -9.66 5.71 -14.34
N HIS A 148 -10.06 5.62 -13.06
CA HIS A 148 -9.67 4.52 -12.19
C HIS A 148 -10.45 3.27 -12.59
N LEU A 149 -9.73 2.19 -12.89
CA LEU A 149 -10.33 0.92 -13.27
C LEU A 149 -10.65 0.10 -12.02
N ILE A 150 -11.89 -0.32 -11.87
CA ILE A 150 -12.31 -1.25 -10.83
C ILE A 150 -12.05 -2.66 -11.35
N MET A 151 -11.12 -3.36 -10.71
CA MET A 151 -10.59 -4.61 -11.21
C MET A 151 -11.02 -5.81 -10.36
N VAL A 152 -11.06 -6.97 -11.01
CA VAL A 152 -11.15 -8.25 -10.31
C VAL A 152 -9.90 -8.42 -9.44
N PRO A 153 -10.04 -8.78 -8.14
CA PRO A 153 -8.90 -8.93 -7.23
C PRO A 153 -7.81 -9.85 -7.77
N PHE A 154 -6.55 -9.44 -7.67
CA PHE A 154 -5.39 -10.15 -8.24
C PHE A 154 -5.16 -11.57 -7.69
N GLY A 155 -5.75 -11.90 -6.55
CA GLY A 155 -5.66 -13.23 -5.93
C GLY A 155 -6.76 -14.19 -6.35
N LEU A 156 -7.68 -13.78 -7.22
CA LEU A 156 -8.73 -14.65 -7.69
C LEU A 156 -8.14 -15.75 -8.58
N LYS A 157 -8.25 -17.00 -8.13
CA LYS A 157 -7.80 -18.14 -8.92
C LYS A 157 -8.70 -18.29 -10.15
N ASP A 158 -8.10 -18.61 -11.28
CA ASP A 158 -8.86 -18.93 -12.49
C ASP A 158 -9.68 -20.23 -12.28
N GLN A 159 -10.99 -20.07 -12.25
CA GLN A 159 -11.98 -21.15 -12.06
C GLN A 159 -13.17 -20.94 -13.00
N GLY A 160 -12.93 -20.31 -14.15
CA GLY A 160 -13.98 -20.04 -15.12
C GLY A 160 -15.00 -18.99 -14.65
N TRP A 161 -14.52 -17.95 -13.99
CA TRP A 161 -15.37 -16.89 -13.45
C TRP A 161 -16.11 -16.14 -14.57
N ARG A 162 -17.39 -15.91 -14.34
CA ARG A 162 -18.26 -15.10 -15.20
C ARG A 162 -18.97 -14.04 -14.40
N VAL A 163 -19.26 -12.94 -15.04
CA VAL A 163 -20.07 -11.87 -14.44
C VAL A 163 -21.52 -12.38 -14.32
N LYS A 164 -21.98 -12.60 -13.09
CA LYS A 164 -23.38 -12.94 -12.80
C LYS A 164 -24.27 -11.71 -12.90
N SER A 165 -23.84 -10.62 -12.27
CA SER A 165 -24.50 -9.33 -12.32
C SER A 165 -23.49 -8.20 -12.16
N VAL A 166 -23.81 -7.04 -12.72
CA VAL A 166 -23.05 -5.80 -12.57
C VAL A 166 -24.05 -4.65 -12.40
N ARG A 167 -23.70 -3.67 -11.55
CA ARG A 167 -24.52 -2.46 -11.37
C ARG A 167 -24.53 -1.65 -12.65
N GLU A 168 -25.65 -0.99 -12.90
CA GLU A 168 -25.76 0.00 -13.97
C GLU A 168 -24.94 1.24 -13.64
N LYS A 169 -24.72 2.10 -14.64
CA LYS A 169 -24.07 3.38 -14.43
C LYS A 169 -24.83 4.20 -13.38
N GLY A 170 -24.13 4.61 -12.31
CA GLY A 170 -24.73 5.32 -11.19
C GLY A 170 -23.72 5.70 -10.11
N VAL A 171 -24.21 6.37 -9.08
CA VAL A 171 -23.39 6.77 -7.93
C VAL A 171 -23.56 5.73 -6.83
N TYR A 172 -22.42 5.17 -6.38
CA TYR A 172 -22.38 4.13 -5.36
C TYR A 172 -21.27 4.41 -4.37
N ASN A 173 -21.47 3.96 -3.14
CA ASN A 173 -20.40 4.02 -2.16
C ASN A 173 -19.24 3.09 -2.52
N VAL A 174 -18.03 3.49 -2.18
CA VAL A 174 -16.81 2.75 -2.49
C VAL A 174 -16.83 1.30 -2.00
N ARG A 175 -17.58 1.01 -0.94
CA ARG A 175 -17.73 -0.33 -0.34
C ARG A 175 -19.01 -1.07 -0.76
N ASP A 176 -19.83 -0.46 -1.61
CA ASP A 176 -20.99 -1.13 -2.17
C ASP A 176 -20.57 -2.23 -3.15
N THR A 177 -21.33 -3.33 -3.19
CA THR A 177 -21.15 -4.37 -4.21
C THR A 177 -21.52 -3.83 -5.58
N VAL A 178 -20.55 -3.74 -6.50
CA VAL A 178 -20.71 -3.23 -7.86
C VAL A 178 -20.86 -4.35 -8.90
N ALA A 179 -20.33 -5.53 -8.61
CA ALA A 179 -20.49 -6.71 -9.46
C ALA A 179 -20.51 -7.99 -8.61
N VAL A 180 -21.13 -9.03 -9.14
CA VAL A 180 -21.10 -10.39 -8.57
C VAL A 180 -20.58 -11.31 -9.64
N LEU A 181 -19.56 -12.09 -9.31
CA LEU A 181 -19.01 -13.14 -10.16
C LEU A 181 -19.55 -14.48 -9.71
N GLU A 182 -19.66 -15.42 -10.64
CA GLU A 182 -20.03 -16.81 -10.39
C GLU A 182 -19.08 -17.74 -11.17
N ASN A 183 -18.57 -18.77 -10.52
CA ASN A 183 -17.73 -19.78 -11.19
C ASN A 183 -18.54 -20.98 -11.64
N GLU A 184 -17.90 -21.93 -12.35
CA GLU A 184 -18.54 -23.16 -12.84
C GLU A 184 -19.08 -24.07 -11.73
N SER A 185 -18.59 -23.91 -10.50
CA SER A 185 -19.04 -24.65 -9.32
C SER A 185 -20.25 -24.01 -8.62
N GLY A 186 -20.72 -22.85 -9.10
CA GLY A 186 -21.80 -22.09 -8.49
C GLY A 186 -21.36 -21.27 -7.27
N GLU A 187 -20.07 -21.11 -7.04
CA GLU A 187 -19.54 -20.22 -6.01
C GLU A 187 -19.67 -18.78 -6.47
N GLU A 188 -20.22 -17.92 -5.61
CA GLU A 188 -20.37 -16.49 -5.88
C GLU A 188 -19.32 -15.66 -5.17
N LYS A 189 -18.85 -14.61 -5.84
CA LYS A 189 -17.94 -13.61 -5.30
C LYS A 189 -18.46 -12.21 -5.54
N GLU A 190 -18.74 -11.49 -4.45
CA GLU A 190 -19.07 -10.08 -4.53
C GLU A 190 -17.82 -9.23 -4.73
N LEU A 191 -17.90 -8.25 -5.62
CA LEU A 191 -16.86 -7.27 -5.88
C LEU A 191 -17.35 -5.89 -5.46
N THR A 192 -16.52 -5.22 -4.65
CA THR A 192 -16.66 -3.79 -4.35
C THR A 192 -15.63 -3.01 -5.16
N MET A 193 -15.57 -1.69 -5.02
CA MET A 193 -14.52 -0.87 -5.65
C MET A 193 -13.18 -0.99 -4.92
N VAL A 194 -13.13 -1.67 -3.78
CA VAL A 194 -11.94 -1.86 -2.94
C VAL A 194 -11.66 -3.33 -2.75
N PHE A 195 -10.39 -3.69 -2.77
CA PHE A 195 -9.95 -5.01 -2.37
C PHE A 195 -8.61 -4.96 -1.63
N SER A 196 -8.37 -5.95 -0.78
CA SER A 196 -7.12 -6.09 -0.02
C SER A 196 -6.10 -6.93 -0.79
N TRP A 197 -4.82 -6.51 -0.77
CA TRP A 197 -3.72 -7.23 -1.40
C TRP A 197 -2.52 -7.39 -0.45
N PRO A 198 -1.97 -8.62 -0.29
CA PRO A 198 -0.79 -8.84 0.54
C PRO A 198 0.45 -8.16 -0.05
N VAL A 199 1.09 -7.27 0.71
CA VAL A 199 2.21 -6.43 0.24
C VAL A 199 3.44 -7.22 -0.21
N LYS A 200 3.64 -8.43 0.32
CA LYS A 200 4.78 -9.30 -0.02
C LYS A 200 4.48 -10.30 -1.14
N GLN A 201 3.28 -10.26 -1.72
CA GLN A 201 2.93 -11.10 -2.86
C GLN A 201 3.04 -10.32 -4.17
N PRO A 202 3.84 -10.77 -5.13
CA PRO A 202 3.92 -10.11 -6.43
C PRO A 202 2.60 -10.29 -7.20
N ILE A 203 2.17 -9.24 -7.89
CA ILE A 203 1.06 -9.30 -8.84
C ILE A 203 1.49 -10.15 -10.03
N ARG A 204 0.65 -11.11 -10.44
CA ARG A 204 0.94 -12.07 -11.52
C ARG A 204 -0.21 -12.20 -12.53
N CYS A 205 -1.04 -11.17 -12.64
CA CYS A 205 -2.19 -11.13 -13.56
C CYS A 205 -1.86 -10.48 -14.91
N TYR A 206 -0.60 -10.52 -15.34
CA TYR A 206 -0.14 -10.06 -16.64
C TYR A 206 0.24 -11.27 -17.52
N GLU A 207 -0.02 -11.17 -18.81
CA GLU A 207 0.27 -12.26 -19.76
C GLU A 207 1.77 -12.47 -19.94
N GLU A 208 2.52 -11.39 -20.18
CA GLU A 208 3.94 -11.44 -20.48
C GLU A 208 4.69 -10.27 -19.83
N ARG A 209 5.93 -10.52 -19.44
CA ARG A 209 6.84 -9.50 -18.97
C ARG A 209 7.68 -8.99 -20.15
N LEU A 210 7.33 -7.82 -20.64
CA LEU A 210 8.03 -7.19 -21.75
C LEU A 210 9.44 -6.75 -21.36
N ARG A 211 10.35 -6.75 -22.36
CA ARG A 211 11.68 -6.13 -22.18
C ARG A 211 11.53 -4.62 -22.32
N PRO A 212 12.21 -3.84 -21.47
CA PRO A 212 12.26 -2.39 -21.65
C PRO A 212 12.94 -2.04 -22.97
N ASP A 213 12.26 -1.35 -23.85
CA ASP A 213 12.74 -0.91 -25.18
C ASP A 213 12.61 0.60 -25.40
N GLU A 214 11.92 1.29 -24.49
CA GLU A 214 11.77 2.74 -24.50
C GLU A 214 12.52 3.40 -23.35
N THR A 215 13.07 4.59 -23.59
CA THR A 215 13.68 5.41 -22.55
C THR A 215 12.66 6.31 -21.86
N LEU A 216 12.75 6.42 -20.55
CA LEU A 216 12.05 7.43 -19.78
C LEU A 216 12.72 8.78 -20.01
N VAL A 217 11.98 9.76 -20.48
CA VAL A 217 12.48 11.13 -20.65
C VAL A 217 12.37 11.85 -19.30
N THR A 218 13.53 12.07 -18.66
CA THR A 218 13.60 12.79 -17.37
C THR A 218 13.70 14.30 -17.53
N LYS A 219 14.01 14.77 -18.75
CA LYS A 219 14.35 16.17 -19.10
C LYS A 219 15.63 16.69 -18.42
N LEU A 220 16.39 15.82 -17.79
CA LEU A 220 17.73 16.12 -17.29
C LEU A 220 18.75 15.65 -18.33
N ARG A 221 19.42 16.60 -19.00
CA ARG A 221 20.33 16.31 -20.10
C ARG A 221 21.42 15.27 -19.74
N SER A 222 21.97 15.36 -18.55
CA SER A 222 23.00 14.42 -18.07
C SER A 222 22.47 12.99 -17.94
N ILE A 223 21.24 12.82 -17.45
CA ILE A 223 20.61 11.52 -17.31
C ILE A 223 20.20 11.00 -18.69
N ASP A 224 19.42 11.76 -19.45
CA ASP A 224 18.86 11.31 -20.72
C ASP A 224 19.96 11.01 -21.76
N THR A 225 21.14 11.65 -21.65
CA THR A 225 22.24 11.46 -22.61
C THR A 225 23.22 10.38 -22.18
N PHE A 226 23.63 10.35 -20.91
CA PHE A 226 24.74 9.50 -20.45
C PHE A 226 24.30 8.29 -19.62
N LEU A 227 23.14 8.38 -18.96
CA LEU A 227 22.63 7.37 -18.04
C LEU A 227 21.12 7.15 -18.26
N PRO A 228 20.67 6.90 -19.50
CA PRO A 228 19.25 6.82 -19.81
C PRO A 228 18.55 5.75 -18.96
N VAL A 229 17.41 6.12 -18.40
CA VAL A 229 16.55 5.23 -17.62
C VAL A 229 15.52 4.61 -18.56
N ALA A 230 15.36 3.30 -18.51
CA ALA A 230 14.34 2.63 -19.30
C ALA A 230 12.97 2.75 -18.61
N LYS A 231 11.87 2.91 -19.37
CA LYS A 231 10.51 2.75 -18.85
C LYS A 231 10.34 1.34 -18.27
N GLY A 232 9.86 1.25 -17.02
CA GLY A 232 9.81 -0.02 -16.29
C GLY A 232 11.15 -0.51 -15.73
N GLY A 233 12.22 0.26 -15.91
CA GLY A 233 13.54 0.00 -15.34
C GLY A 233 13.72 0.54 -13.93
N THR A 234 14.92 0.35 -13.39
CA THR A 234 15.34 0.88 -12.09
C THR A 234 16.57 1.75 -12.25
N PHE A 235 16.63 2.83 -11.50
CA PHE A 235 17.75 3.76 -11.47
C PHE A 235 18.21 3.97 -10.02
N CYS A 236 19.50 3.85 -9.77
CA CYS A 236 20.08 4.03 -8.45
C CYS A 236 20.92 5.30 -8.42
N VAL A 237 20.72 6.14 -7.41
CA VAL A 237 21.46 7.37 -7.18
C VAL A 237 22.35 7.22 -5.93
N PRO A 238 23.53 6.58 -6.04
CA PRO A 238 24.44 6.41 -4.92
C PRO A 238 25.23 7.70 -4.65
N GLY A 239 25.61 7.91 -3.41
CA GLY A 239 26.49 9.01 -3.05
C GLY A 239 26.53 9.27 -1.55
N PRO A 240 27.59 9.94 -1.07
CA PRO A 240 27.71 10.33 0.33
C PRO A 240 26.67 11.39 0.70
N PHE A 241 26.63 11.70 1.98
CA PHE A 241 25.80 12.78 2.52
C PHE A 241 26.13 14.12 1.82
N GLY A 242 25.10 14.89 1.48
CA GLY A 242 25.27 16.20 0.81
C GLY A 242 25.62 16.15 -0.69
N ALA A 243 25.64 14.96 -1.32
CA ALA A 243 25.96 14.81 -2.73
C ALA A 243 24.84 15.22 -3.70
N GLY A 244 23.70 15.67 -3.18
CA GLY A 244 22.55 16.10 -4.00
C GLY A 244 21.62 14.97 -4.47
N LYS A 245 21.65 13.80 -3.83
CA LYS A 245 20.79 12.65 -4.19
C LYS A 245 19.31 13.02 -4.19
N THR A 246 18.81 13.55 -3.09
CA THR A 246 17.42 13.95 -2.93
C THR A 246 17.02 15.03 -3.93
N VAL A 247 17.91 16.01 -4.19
CA VAL A 247 17.70 17.06 -5.20
C VAL A 247 17.51 16.44 -6.59
N LEU A 248 18.35 15.47 -6.96
CA LEU A 248 18.24 14.78 -8.24
C LEU A 248 16.93 14.02 -8.36
N GLN A 249 16.54 13.26 -7.32
CA GLN A 249 15.27 12.53 -7.27
C GLN A 249 14.06 13.46 -7.40
N HIS A 250 14.08 14.60 -6.70
CA HIS A 250 13.02 15.61 -6.81
C HIS A 250 12.97 16.23 -8.21
N MET A 251 14.12 16.49 -8.83
CA MET A 251 14.17 17.02 -10.20
C MET A 251 13.62 16.03 -11.22
N GLU A 252 13.92 14.75 -11.08
CA GLU A 252 13.34 13.67 -11.91
C GLU A 252 11.84 13.57 -11.71
N ALA A 253 11.36 13.52 -10.47
CA ALA A 253 9.95 13.47 -10.14
C ALA A 253 9.16 14.66 -10.72
N LYS A 254 9.76 15.87 -10.67
CA LYS A 254 9.12 17.11 -11.19
C LYS A 254 9.10 17.20 -12.71
N ASN A 255 10.07 16.62 -13.40
CA ASN A 255 10.29 16.90 -14.82
C ASN A 255 10.06 15.70 -15.73
N ALA A 256 10.10 14.47 -15.21
CA ALA A 256 9.94 13.26 -16.00
C ALA A 256 8.58 13.22 -16.74
N ASP A 257 8.59 12.56 -17.88
CA ASP A 257 7.39 12.35 -18.70
C ASP A 257 6.56 11.18 -18.13
N VAL A 258 5.85 11.46 -17.03
CA VAL A 258 5.02 10.49 -16.30
C VAL A 258 3.68 11.11 -15.92
N ASP A 259 2.68 10.27 -15.70
CA ASP A 259 1.34 10.69 -15.31
C ASP A 259 1.16 10.69 -13.79
N VAL A 260 1.83 9.79 -13.08
CA VAL A 260 1.76 9.63 -11.62
C VAL A 260 3.15 9.55 -11.03
N VAL A 261 3.38 10.28 -9.96
CA VAL A 261 4.61 10.21 -9.16
C VAL A 261 4.27 9.58 -7.81
N ILE A 262 4.95 8.49 -7.48
CA ILE A 262 4.82 7.83 -6.17
C ILE A 262 6.14 8.01 -5.42
N VAL A 263 6.08 8.65 -4.27
CA VAL A 263 7.25 8.85 -3.42
C VAL A 263 7.12 7.96 -2.18
N ALA A 264 8.08 7.08 -1.98
CA ALA A 264 8.21 6.28 -0.77
C ALA A 264 9.42 6.81 0.03
N ALA A 265 9.16 7.66 1.00
CA ALA A 265 10.18 8.21 1.87
C ALA A 265 10.50 7.21 2.99
N CYS A 266 11.63 6.50 2.87
CA CYS A 266 12.08 5.49 3.83
C CYS A 266 13.34 6.00 4.53
N GLY A 267 13.25 6.34 5.83
CA GLY A 267 14.37 6.90 6.61
C GLY A 267 14.80 8.29 6.15
N GLU A 268 13.92 9.05 5.51
CA GLU A 268 14.17 10.43 5.11
C GLU A 268 14.00 11.39 6.29
N ARG A 269 14.70 12.51 6.24
CA ARG A 269 14.59 13.53 7.29
C ARG A 269 13.24 14.23 7.22
N ALA A 270 12.65 14.51 8.37
CA ALA A 270 11.37 15.20 8.46
C ALA A 270 11.33 16.51 7.64
N GLY A 271 12.44 17.26 7.57
CA GLY A 271 12.54 18.46 6.75
C GLY A 271 12.39 18.20 5.25
N GLU A 272 13.00 17.13 4.73
CA GLU A 272 12.91 16.72 3.33
C GLU A 272 11.50 16.23 2.99
N VAL A 273 10.88 15.48 3.89
CA VAL A 273 9.47 15.04 3.73
C VAL A 273 8.53 16.25 3.70
N VAL A 274 8.71 17.23 4.59
CA VAL A 274 7.89 18.45 4.60
C VAL A 274 8.07 19.26 3.31
N GLU A 275 9.27 19.30 2.72
CA GLU A 275 9.51 19.94 1.44
C GLU A 275 8.72 19.28 0.31
N VAL A 276 8.76 17.94 0.25
CA VAL A 276 7.96 17.16 -0.70
C VAL A 276 6.47 17.43 -0.52
N LEU A 277 5.97 17.41 0.72
CA LEU A 277 4.57 17.69 1.03
C LEU A 277 4.09 19.08 0.60
N LYS A 278 4.99 20.07 0.61
CA LYS A 278 4.66 21.44 0.16
C LYS A 278 4.75 21.62 -1.34
N GLU A 279 5.77 21.04 -1.97
CA GLU A 279 6.07 21.31 -3.36
C GLU A 279 5.34 20.39 -4.35
N PHE A 280 5.15 19.11 -4.01
CA PHE A 280 4.58 18.15 -4.96
C PHE A 280 3.09 18.35 -5.26
N PRO A 281 2.22 18.81 -4.34
CA PRO A 281 0.84 19.12 -4.67
C PRO A 281 0.69 20.27 -5.68
N GLU A 282 1.71 21.14 -5.80
CA GLU A 282 1.74 22.27 -6.73
C GLU A 282 2.35 21.90 -8.08
N LEU A 283 2.81 20.67 -8.27
CA LEU A 283 3.42 20.24 -9.52
C LEU A 283 2.40 20.22 -10.65
N VAL A 284 2.78 20.86 -11.73
CA VAL A 284 1.98 20.94 -12.96
C VAL A 284 2.81 20.42 -14.11
N ASP A 285 2.25 19.52 -14.91
CA ASP A 285 2.87 19.11 -16.17
C ASP A 285 2.98 20.34 -17.08
N PRO A 286 4.20 20.78 -17.41
CA PRO A 286 4.41 22.00 -18.20
C PRO A 286 3.86 21.89 -19.63
N ARG A 287 3.54 20.70 -20.12
CA ARG A 287 2.99 20.46 -21.46
C ARG A 287 1.48 20.61 -21.48
N THR A 288 0.82 20.11 -20.45
CA THR A 288 -0.65 20.01 -20.42
C THR A 288 -1.28 21.04 -19.47
N GLY A 289 -0.50 21.66 -18.59
CA GLY A 289 -0.98 22.55 -17.54
C GLY A 289 -1.82 21.83 -16.47
N ARG A 290 -1.80 20.49 -16.45
CA ARG A 290 -2.55 19.67 -15.49
C ARG A 290 -1.69 19.39 -14.27
N SER A 291 -2.30 19.38 -13.09
CA SER A 291 -1.60 19.00 -11.87
C SER A 291 -1.16 17.54 -11.98
N LEU A 292 0.11 17.28 -11.66
CA LEU A 292 0.61 15.92 -11.53
C LEU A 292 0.05 15.33 -10.23
N ILE A 293 -0.30 14.05 -10.29
CA ILE A 293 -0.75 13.33 -9.10
C ILE A 293 0.47 12.80 -8.36
N CYS A 294 0.59 13.19 -7.10
CA CYS A 294 1.61 12.68 -6.20
C CYS A 294 0.95 11.83 -5.12
N LEU A 295 1.46 10.64 -4.92
CA LEU A 295 1.15 9.78 -3.79
C LEU A 295 2.41 9.68 -2.93
N LEU A 296 2.33 10.09 -1.67
CA LEU A 296 3.45 10.04 -0.75
C LEU A 296 3.23 8.99 0.33
N TYR A 297 4.15 8.06 0.44
CA TYR A 297 4.27 7.14 1.56
C TYR A 297 5.45 7.55 2.42
N THR A 298 5.23 7.76 3.71
CA THR A 298 6.30 7.96 4.68
C THR A 298 6.39 6.70 5.54
N SER A 299 7.55 6.05 5.59
CA SER A 299 7.81 5.11 6.66
C SER A 299 8.36 5.91 7.83
N ASP A 300 7.60 5.98 8.90
CA ASP A 300 8.15 6.35 10.20
C ASP A 300 9.03 5.17 10.61
N SER A 301 10.31 5.28 10.30
CA SER A 301 11.21 4.18 10.55
C SER A 301 11.46 4.10 12.04
N ALA A 302 11.03 3.00 12.65
CA ALA A 302 11.61 2.55 13.90
C ALA A 302 13.17 2.44 13.81
N ASP A 303 13.74 2.61 12.63
CA ASP A 303 15.17 2.64 12.33
C ASP A 303 15.83 3.98 12.71
N ASP A 304 15.10 5.07 12.88
CA ASP A 304 15.66 6.34 13.42
C ASP A 304 16.06 6.24 14.91
N LEU A 305 15.75 5.13 15.57
CA LEU A 305 16.20 4.84 16.94
C LEU A 305 17.59 4.18 17.00
N ILE A 306 18.18 3.83 15.89
CA ILE A 306 19.60 3.48 15.82
C ILE A 306 20.38 4.75 15.44
N GLY A 307 20.40 5.67 16.40
CA GLY A 307 21.28 6.81 16.34
C GLY A 307 22.74 6.34 16.29
N VAL A 308 23.40 6.56 15.18
CA VAL A 308 24.84 6.70 15.06
C VAL A 308 25.13 8.11 14.62
#